data_cd9ba5c6ed45a9b89ee86836fb020970
#
_entry.id   cd9ba5c6ed45a9b89ee86836fb020970
#
_cell.length_a   1.000
_cell.length_b   1.000
_cell.length_c   1.000
_cell.angle_alpha   90.00
_cell.angle_beta   90.00
_cell.angle_gamma   90.00
#
_symmetry.space_group_name_H-M   'P 1'
#
loop_
_entity.id
_entity.type
_entity.pdbx_description
1 polymer ?
#
loop_
_entity_poly.entity_id
_entity_poly.type
_entity_poly.pdbx_seq_one_letter_code
_entity_poly.pdbx_strand_id
1 'polypeptide(L)'
;MGMRLLIAVPTTDYIHADFVKSLTRLTAELGRKHIAYDVEILSGTLVYFARNKLACKAVNENYTDVLWLDSDMVFTERIVEDLLECGREMVCGAFVSRRPPYGPCVYSCIDEGKVAKVEEFGLTPFRVAGCGFATVLTKTGLLQDVMQKFGTCFMPTDFYGEDLAFCWRVKQIGREIWCEPTVRPGHIAHIPVYAGEDLFGGMDKK
;
A
#
# COMPACT_ATOMS: atom_id res chain seq x y z
N MET A 1 -6.51 21.09 -14.63
CA MET A 1 -6.93 20.95 -13.22
C MET A 1 -5.68 20.58 -12.41
N GLY A 2 -5.45 21.21 -11.26
CA GLY A 2 -4.35 20.84 -10.40
C GLY A 2 -4.59 19.49 -9.71
N MET A 3 -3.52 18.88 -9.15
CA MET A 3 -3.61 17.65 -8.37
C MET A 3 -4.44 17.89 -7.11
N ARG A 4 -5.35 16.98 -6.80
CA ARG A 4 -6.08 16.86 -5.55
C ARG A 4 -5.93 15.43 -5.03
N LEU A 5 -5.15 15.26 -3.98
CA LEU A 5 -4.72 13.98 -3.45
C LEU A 5 -5.59 13.55 -2.26
N LEU A 6 -6.07 12.31 -2.27
CA LEU A 6 -6.57 11.64 -1.09
C LEU A 6 -5.47 10.74 -0.51
N ILE A 7 -5.07 10.97 0.74
CA ILE A 7 -4.24 10.03 1.50
C ILE A 7 -5.19 9.09 2.23
N ALA A 8 -5.30 7.86 1.75
CA ALA A 8 -6.24 6.85 2.19
C ALA A 8 -5.56 5.86 3.14
N VAL A 9 -5.96 5.86 4.41
CA VAL A 9 -5.36 5.05 5.47
C VAL A 9 -6.40 4.10 6.06
N PRO A 10 -6.55 2.88 5.51
CA PRO A 10 -7.30 1.84 6.19
C PRO A 10 -6.53 1.39 7.43
N THR A 11 -7.19 1.30 8.58
CA THR A 11 -6.54 0.90 9.82
C THR A 11 -7.47 0.04 10.69
N THR A 12 -6.87 -0.61 11.68
CA THR A 12 -7.59 -1.16 12.83
C THR A 12 -7.83 -0.04 13.85
N ASP A 13 -7.95 -0.37 15.14
CA ASP A 13 -8.22 0.62 16.19
C ASP A 13 -6.98 1.43 16.60
N TYR A 14 -5.78 1.01 16.16
CA TYR A 14 -4.51 1.62 16.57
C TYR A 14 -3.66 1.98 15.37
N ILE A 15 -3.00 3.15 15.47
CA ILE A 15 -2.04 3.63 14.49
C ILE A 15 -0.66 3.67 15.16
N HIS A 16 0.37 3.19 14.46
CA HIS A 16 1.72 3.19 14.98
C HIS A 16 2.31 4.61 15.03
N ALA A 17 3.00 4.95 16.11
CA ALA A 17 3.57 6.29 16.30
C ALA A 17 4.57 6.69 15.19
N ASP A 18 5.34 5.74 14.66
CA ASP A 18 6.29 6.01 13.57
C ASP A 18 5.59 6.24 12.23
N PHE A 19 4.41 5.61 12.00
CA PHE A 19 3.54 5.97 10.88
C PHE A 19 3.06 7.42 11.02
N VAL A 20 2.58 7.84 12.20
CA VAL A 20 2.12 9.21 12.46
C VAL A 20 3.24 10.22 12.19
N LYS A 21 4.48 9.92 12.61
CA LYS A 21 5.64 10.79 12.30
C LYS A 21 5.87 10.91 10.79
N SER A 22 5.81 9.80 10.05
CA SER A 22 5.97 9.81 8.59
C SER A 22 4.85 10.60 7.92
N LEU A 23 3.60 10.37 8.32
CA LEU A 23 2.43 11.09 7.80
C LEU A 23 2.51 12.59 8.07
N THR A 24 2.92 13.00 9.27
CA THR A 24 3.07 14.42 9.63
C THR A 24 4.14 15.12 8.77
N ARG A 25 5.27 14.46 8.48
CA ARG A 25 6.30 14.98 7.59
C ARG A 25 5.79 15.11 6.15
N LEU A 26 5.11 14.09 5.66
CA LEU A 26 4.51 14.10 4.32
C LEU A 26 3.50 15.25 4.18
N THR A 27 2.57 15.41 5.12
CA THR A 27 1.55 16.46 5.05
C THR A 27 2.15 17.85 5.15
N ALA A 28 3.20 18.05 5.95
CA ALA A 28 3.94 19.30 6.00
C ALA A 28 4.62 19.62 4.65
N GLU A 29 5.21 18.62 3.99
CA GLU A 29 5.87 18.77 2.68
C GLU A 29 4.84 19.10 1.58
N LEU A 30 3.70 18.39 1.55
CA LEU A 30 2.61 18.67 0.60
C LEU A 30 2.07 20.09 0.79
N GLY A 31 1.89 20.53 2.04
CA GLY A 31 1.47 21.91 2.36
C GLY A 31 2.49 22.94 1.89
N ARG A 32 3.80 22.70 2.11
CA ARG A 32 4.88 23.58 1.63
C ARG A 32 4.91 23.73 0.11
N LYS A 33 4.52 22.66 -0.61
CA LYS A 33 4.44 22.63 -2.07
C LYS A 33 3.10 23.06 -2.64
N HIS A 34 2.17 23.50 -1.79
CA HIS A 34 0.81 23.90 -2.17
C HIS A 34 0.04 22.83 -2.95
N ILE A 35 0.32 21.54 -2.67
CA ILE A 35 -0.46 20.42 -3.19
C ILE A 35 -1.72 20.28 -2.34
N ALA A 36 -2.89 20.32 -2.98
CA ALA A 36 -4.16 20.09 -2.29
C ALA A 36 -4.29 18.62 -1.89
N TYR A 37 -4.51 18.36 -0.62
CA TYR A 37 -4.69 16.99 -0.10
C TYR A 37 -5.71 16.94 1.03
N ASP A 38 -6.29 15.76 1.20
CA ASP A 38 -7.06 15.36 2.37
C ASP A 38 -6.51 14.04 2.91
N VAL A 39 -6.60 13.84 4.22
CA VAL A 39 -6.24 12.58 4.88
C VAL A 39 -7.50 11.93 5.41
N GLU A 40 -7.77 10.72 4.98
CA GLU A 40 -8.90 9.93 5.46
C GLU A 40 -8.41 8.65 6.14
N ILE A 41 -8.63 8.56 7.44
CA ILE A 41 -8.28 7.40 8.27
C ILE A 41 -9.57 6.66 8.58
N LEU A 42 -9.69 5.43 8.08
CA LEU A 42 -10.89 4.63 8.24
C LEU A 42 -10.63 3.37 9.06
N SER A 43 -11.24 3.30 10.24
CA SER A 43 -11.11 2.19 11.18
C SER A 43 -12.45 1.48 11.44
N GLY A 44 -12.43 0.44 12.27
CA GLY A 44 -13.62 -0.24 12.74
C GLY A 44 -14.32 -1.13 11.72
N THR A 45 -13.63 -1.53 10.65
CA THR A 45 -14.17 -2.43 9.63
C THR A 45 -13.09 -3.32 9.02
N LEU A 46 -13.48 -4.30 8.22
CA LEU A 46 -12.54 -5.13 7.48
C LEU A 46 -11.82 -4.29 6.41
N VAL A 47 -10.54 -4.57 6.19
CA VAL A 47 -9.66 -3.77 5.32
C VAL A 47 -10.23 -3.56 3.91
N TYR A 48 -10.80 -4.58 3.31
CA TYR A 48 -11.39 -4.47 1.97
C TYR A 48 -12.63 -3.58 1.93
N PHE A 49 -13.44 -3.54 3.00
CA PHE A 49 -14.55 -2.58 3.12
C PHE A 49 -14.03 -1.16 3.31
N ALA A 50 -13.00 -0.99 4.14
CA ALA A 50 -12.37 0.32 4.30
C ALA A 50 -11.84 0.85 2.97
N ARG A 51 -11.07 0.04 2.24
CA ARG A 51 -10.52 0.41 0.92
C ARG A 51 -11.62 0.70 -0.10
N ASN A 52 -12.71 -0.09 -0.15
CA ASN A 52 -13.84 0.21 -1.04
C ASN A 52 -14.51 1.55 -0.70
N LYS A 53 -14.75 1.84 0.58
CA LYS A 53 -15.33 3.13 0.99
C LYS A 53 -14.43 4.30 0.62
N LEU A 54 -13.11 4.18 0.84
CA LEU A 54 -12.13 5.19 0.48
C LEU A 54 -12.04 5.39 -1.04
N ALA A 55 -12.12 4.30 -1.82
CA ALA A 55 -12.18 4.37 -3.29
C ALA A 55 -13.46 5.07 -3.78
N CYS A 56 -14.62 4.74 -3.20
CA CYS A 56 -15.89 5.44 -3.50
C CYS A 56 -15.81 6.93 -3.14
N LYS A 57 -15.23 7.27 -1.98
CA LYS A 57 -15.01 8.67 -1.59
C LYS A 57 -14.14 9.39 -2.61
N ALA A 58 -13.03 8.79 -3.04
CA ALA A 58 -12.12 9.39 -4.01
C ALA A 58 -12.82 9.74 -5.32
N VAL A 59 -13.64 8.82 -5.83
CA VAL A 59 -14.41 9.02 -7.07
C VAL A 59 -15.50 10.08 -6.88
N ASN A 60 -16.32 9.97 -5.83
CA ASN A 60 -17.48 10.84 -5.62
C ASN A 60 -17.08 12.28 -5.29
N GLU A 61 -15.96 12.50 -4.65
CA GLU A 61 -15.48 13.82 -4.26
C GLU A 61 -14.45 14.41 -5.24
N ASN A 62 -14.24 13.75 -6.40
CA ASN A 62 -13.40 14.20 -7.51
C ASN A 62 -11.93 14.44 -7.13
N TYR A 63 -11.33 13.54 -6.32
CA TYR A 63 -9.88 13.49 -6.18
C TYR A 63 -9.27 13.08 -7.51
N THR A 64 -8.04 13.55 -7.78
CA THR A 64 -7.31 13.15 -8.99
C THR A 64 -6.48 11.90 -8.76
N ASP A 65 -5.96 11.77 -7.53
CA ASP A 65 -5.01 10.73 -7.12
C ASP A 65 -5.35 10.21 -5.73
N VAL A 66 -5.04 8.96 -5.45
CA VAL A 66 -5.16 8.34 -4.13
C VAL A 66 -3.84 7.71 -3.75
N LEU A 67 -3.26 8.15 -2.64
CA LEU A 67 -2.14 7.48 -1.98
C LEU A 67 -2.68 6.54 -0.91
N TRP A 68 -2.51 5.25 -1.13
CA TRP A 68 -2.85 4.19 -0.19
C TRP A 68 -1.68 3.93 0.75
N LEU A 69 -1.92 4.01 2.05
CA LEU A 69 -0.92 3.75 3.08
C LEU A 69 -1.52 2.88 4.18
N ASP A 70 -0.91 1.74 4.46
CA ASP A 70 -1.24 0.98 5.66
C ASP A 70 -0.66 1.67 6.90
N SER A 71 -1.36 1.62 8.03
CA SER A 71 -1.06 2.37 9.25
C SER A 71 0.19 1.88 10.02
N ASP A 72 0.89 0.89 9.48
CA ASP A 72 2.13 0.32 10.01
C ASP A 72 3.32 0.48 9.05
N MET A 73 3.27 1.48 8.17
CA MET A 73 4.35 1.83 7.26
C MET A 73 5.17 3.02 7.75
N VAL A 74 6.48 3.02 7.44
CA VAL A 74 7.39 4.16 7.65
C VAL A 74 7.92 4.59 6.29
N PHE A 75 7.81 5.86 5.98
CA PHE A 75 8.14 6.40 4.66
C PHE A 75 8.69 7.83 4.75
N THR A 76 9.29 8.28 3.65
CA THR A 76 9.83 9.64 3.51
C THR A 76 8.72 10.63 3.15
N GLU A 77 8.95 11.90 3.44
CA GLU A 77 8.06 13.01 3.05
C GLU A 77 7.91 13.18 1.53
N ARG A 78 8.85 12.61 0.74
CA ARG A 78 8.84 12.68 -0.73
C ARG A 78 8.07 11.55 -1.41
N ILE A 79 7.48 10.63 -0.66
CA ILE A 79 6.89 9.39 -1.20
C ILE A 79 5.88 9.64 -2.34
N VAL A 80 5.10 10.72 -2.27
CA VAL A 80 4.15 11.07 -3.33
C VAL A 80 4.87 11.46 -4.61
N GLU A 81 5.90 12.30 -4.50
CA GLU A 81 6.67 12.76 -5.66
C GLU A 81 7.42 11.61 -6.32
N ASP A 82 8.11 10.81 -5.50
CA ASP A 82 8.89 9.68 -5.97
C ASP A 82 8.02 8.66 -6.72
N LEU A 83 6.77 8.43 -6.27
CA LEU A 83 5.81 7.60 -7.00
C LEU A 83 5.25 8.28 -8.26
N LEU A 84 5.02 9.60 -8.21
CA LEU A 84 4.52 10.36 -9.36
C LEU A 84 5.54 10.45 -10.51
N GLU A 85 6.83 10.49 -10.20
CA GLU A 85 7.91 10.52 -11.20
C GLU A 85 7.86 9.32 -12.16
N CYS A 86 7.31 8.18 -11.74
CA CYS A 86 7.06 7.04 -12.60
C CYS A 86 6.06 7.34 -13.75
N GLY A 87 5.18 8.34 -13.62
CA GLY A 87 4.26 8.80 -14.65
C GLY A 87 3.19 7.78 -15.08
N ARG A 88 2.78 6.88 -14.17
CA ARG A 88 1.84 5.78 -14.45
C ARG A 88 0.56 5.91 -13.64
N GLU A 89 -0.50 5.22 -14.08
CA GLU A 89 -1.82 5.27 -13.41
C GLU A 89 -1.86 4.53 -12.09
N MET A 90 -1.03 3.50 -11.90
CA MET A 90 -0.87 2.75 -10.67
C MET A 90 0.60 2.42 -10.45
N VAL A 91 1.13 2.90 -9.34
CA VAL A 91 2.54 2.70 -8.94
C VAL A 91 2.62 2.25 -7.50
N CYS A 92 3.31 1.17 -7.23
CA CYS A 92 3.62 0.74 -5.87
C CYS A 92 5.10 0.98 -5.52
N GLY A 93 5.39 1.16 -4.24
CA GLY A 93 6.74 1.04 -3.71
C GLY A 93 7.16 -0.43 -3.54
N ALA A 94 8.46 -0.66 -3.41
CA ALA A 94 9.05 -1.97 -3.12
C ALA A 94 9.15 -2.17 -1.60
N PHE A 95 8.22 -2.91 -1.01
CA PHE A 95 8.23 -3.24 0.42
C PHE A 95 8.12 -4.74 0.66
N VAL A 96 8.43 -5.16 1.87
CA VAL A 96 8.43 -6.56 2.29
C VAL A 96 7.32 -6.86 3.30
N SER A 97 6.92 -8.13 3.38
CA SER A 97 6.02 -8.62 4.43
C SER A 97 6.63 -8.40 5.82
N ARG A 98 5.82 -8.01 6.79
CA ARG A 98 6.21 -7.92 8.22
C ARG A 98 6.32 -9.28 8.92
N ARG A 99 5.99 -10.37 8.23
CA ARG A 99 6.08 -11.74 8.76
C ARG A 99 7.13 -12.53 8.01
N PRO A 100 7.85 -13.44 8.69
CA PRO A 100 8.76 -14.35 8.00
C PRO A 100 8.07 -15.10 6.84
N PRO A 101 8.77 -15.34 5.74
CA PRO A 101 10.19 -15.10 5.47
C PRO A 101 10.55 -13.69 4.99
N TYR A 102 9.78 -12.65 5.32
CA TYR A 102 10.00 -11.24 4.95
C TYR A 102 10.17 -10.99 3.44
N GLY A 103 9.51 -11.79 2.63
CA GLY A 103 9.60 -11.68 1.18
C GLY A 103 8.86 -10.45 0.63
N PRO A 104 9.18 -10.02 -0.60
CA PRO A 104 8.59 -8.85 -1.22
C PRO A 104 7.06 -9.02 -1.40
N CYS A 105 6.35 -7.89 -1.29
CA CYS A 105 4.92 -7.79 -1.55
C CYS A 105 4.64 -7.25 -2.96
N VAL A 106 5.50 -7.60 -3.91
CA VAL A 106 5.39 -7.28 -5.34
C VAL A 106 5.44 -8.60 -6.12
N TYR A 107 4.56 -8.73 -7.12
CA TYR A 107 4.31 -10.01 -7.77
C TYR A 107 4.55 -9.93 -9.27
N SER A 108 5.35 -10.87 -9.78
CA SER A 108 5.63 -11.04 -11.22
C SER A 108 4.52 -11.81 -11.96
N CYS A 109 3.73 -12.61 -11.22
CA CYS A 109 2.60 -13.33 -11.76
C CYS A 109 1.44 -13.35 -10.78
N ILE A 110 0.22 -13.10 -11.28
CA ILE A 110 -1.06 -13.42 -10.65
C ILE A 110 -1.97 -13.99 -11.74
N ASP A 111 -2.28 -15.27 -11.67
CA ASP A 111 -3.09 -15.95 -12.67
C ASP A 111 -3.76 -17.20 -12.08
N GLU A 112 -5.11 -17.25 -12.11
CA GLU A 112 -5.96 -18.35 -11.64
C GLU A 112 -5.50 -18.99 -10.30
N GLY A 113 -5.19 -18.13 -9.31
CA GLY A 113 -4.70 -18.56 -8.01
C GLY A 113 -3.19 -18.82 -7.94
N LYS A 114 -2.49 -18.84 -9.07
CA LYS A 114 -1.02 -18.88 -9.09
C LYS A 114 -0.46 -17.50 -8.80
N VAL A 115 0.47 -17.44 -7.86
CA VAL A 115 1.11 -16.18 -7.44
C VAL A 115 2.62 -16.40 -7.38
N ALA A 116 3.38 -15.58 -8.11
CA ALA A 116 4.84 -15.57 -8.01
C ALA A 116 5.31 -14.17 -7.60
N LYS A 117 6.24 -14.10 -6.66
CA LYS A 117 6.86 -12.85 -6.21
C LYS A 117 7.95 -12.41 -7.17
N VAL A 118 8.24 -11.11 -7.20
CA VAL A 118 9.45 -10.57 -7.81
C VAL A 118 10.63 -10.98 -6.94
N GLU A 119 11.65 -11.59 -7.55
CA GLU A 119 12.84 -12.08 -6.83
C GLU A 119 13.95 -11.03 -6.80
N GLU A 120 14.11 -10.27 -7.88
CA GLU A 120 15.15 -9.26 -8.02
C GLU A 120 14.57 -7.91 -8.42
N PHE A 121 15.05 -6.86 -7.80
CA PHE A 121 14.66 -5.48 -8.06
C PHE A 121 15.83 -4.73 -8.71
N GLY A 122 15.59 -4.15 -9.89
CA GLY A 122 16.48 -3.17 -10.49
C GLY A 122 16.42 -1.81 -9.80
N LEU A 123 16.89 -0.78 -10.50
CA LEU A 123 16.83 0.63 -10.02
C LEU A 123 15.86 1.48 -10.85
N THR A 124 15.25 0.92 -11.87
CA THR A 124 14.30 1.61 -12.74
C THR A 124 12.90 1.05 -12.57
N PRO A 125 11.85 1.89 -12.74
CA PRO A 125 10.48 1.42 -12.71
C PRO A 125 10.23 0.27 -13.68
N PHE A 126 9.46 -0.72 -13.24
CA PHE A 126 9.14 -1.88 -14.07
C PHE A 126 7.69 -2.35 -13.87
N ARG A 127 7.16 -3.02 -14.88
CA ARG A 127 5.80 -3.54 -14.87
C ARG A 127 5.72 -4.79 -14.01
N VAL A 128 4.64 -4.90 -13.22
CA VAL A 128 4.36 -6.02 -12.32
C VAL A 128 2.96 -6.58 -12.57
N ALA A 129 2.72 -7.80 -12.12
CA ALA A 129 1.39 -8.40 -12.20
C ALA A 129 0.49 -7.97 -11.04
N GLY A 130 1.07 -7.64 -9.88
CA GLY A 130 0.35 -7.20 -8.71
C GLY A 130 1.28 -6.75 -7.58
N CYS A 131 0.68 -6.15 -6.57
CA CYS A 131 1.37 -5.70 -5.37
C CYS A 131 0.42 -5.69 -4.16
N GLY A 132 1.00 -5.68 -2.96
CA GLY A 132 0.26 -5.31 -1.75
C GLY A 132 -0.06 -3.81 -1.74
N PHE A 133 -1.01 -3.40 -0.92
CA PHE A 133 -1.53 -2.02 -0.91
C PHE A 133 -1.01 -1.16 0.26
N ALA A 134 0.07 -1.56 0.88
CA ALA A 134 0.64 -0.81 1.99
C ALA A 134 1.28 0.53 1.56
N THR A 135 1.67 0.66 0.27
CA THR A 135 2.20 1.90 -0.31
C THR A 135 1.95 1.88 -1.82
N VAL A 136 0.87 2.48 -2.25
CA VAL A 136 0.45 2.53 -3.67
C VAL A 136 -0.12 3.90 -3.99
N LEU A 137 0.26 4.46 -5.13
CA LEU A 137 -0.39 5.63 -5.71
C LEU A 137 -1.23 5.20 -6.91
N THR A 138 -2.50 5.63 -6.94
CA THR A 138 -3.41 5.33 -8.05
C THR A 138 -4.06 6.61 -8.57
N LYS A 139 -4.29 6.68 -9.88
CA LYS A 139 -5.22 7.66 -10.45
C LYS A 139 -6.66 7.28 -10.09
N THR A 140 -7.48 8.26 -9.73
CA THR A 140 -8.90 8.03 -9.41
C THR A 140 -9.68 7.51 -10.60
N GLY A 141 -9.33 7.90 -11.83
CA GLY A 141 -9.92 7.34 -13.05
C GLY A 141 -9.77 5.83 -13.17
N LEU A 142 -8.64 5.26 -12.72
CA LEU A 142 -8.45 3.81 -12.68
C LEU A 142 -9.44 3.13 -11.71
N LEU A 143 -9.67 3.73 -10.54
CA LEU A 143 -10.65 3.22 -9.57
C LEU A 143 -12.07 3.26 -10.17
N GLN A 144 -12.40 4.33 -10.87
CA GLN A 144 -13.69 4.50 -11.55
C GLN A 144 -13.92 3.43 -12.63
N ASP A 145 -12.91 3.19 -13.49
CA ASP A 145 -12.96 2.16 -14.55
C ASP A 145 -13.18 0.76 -13.94
N VAL A 146 -12.47 0.44 -12.85
CA VAL A 146 -12.62 -0.84 -12.13
C VAL A 146 -14.02 -0.95 -11.52
N MET A 147 -14.53 0.10 -10.85
CA MET A 147 -15.88 0.11 -10.28
C MET A 147 -16.95 -0.05 -11.35
N GLN A 148 -16.80 0.62 -12.47
CA GLN A 148 -17.75 0.52 -13.58
C GLN A 148 -17.87 -0.90 -14.12
N LYS A 149 -16.76 -1.63 -14.23
CA LYS A 149 -16.75 -3.00 -14.77
C LYS A 149 -17.16 -4.06 -13.75
N PHE A 150 -16.74 -3.92 -12.49
CA PHE A 150 -16.86 -4.99 -11.47
C PHE A 150 -17.80 -4.64 -10.31
N GLY A 151 -18.31 -3.41 -10.24
CA GLY A 151 -19.13 -2.93 -9.12
C GLY A 151 -18.37 -2.67 -7.83
N THR A 152 -17.08 -3.04 -7.77
CA THR A 152 -16.23 -2.93 -6.58
C THR A 152 -14.74 -2.91 -6.96
N CYS A 153 -13.91 -2.24 -6.13
CA CYS A 153 -12.47 -2.27 -6.28
C CYS A 153 -11.82 -3.43 -5.52
N PHE A 154 -12.10 -3.54 -4.22
CA PHE A 154 -11.30 -4.32 -3.27
C PHE A 154 -12.02 -5.52 -2.66
N MET A 155 -13.20 -5.93 -3.16
CA MET A 155 -13.79 -7.18 -2.67
C MET A 155 -12.91 -8.36 -3.05
N PRO A 156 -12.55 -9.23 -2.08
CA PRO A 156 -11.81 -10.45 -2.35
C PRO A 156 -12.51 -11.33 -3.40
N THR A 157 -11.75 -12.19 -4.04
CA THR A 157 -12.26 -13.26 -4.93
C THR A 157 -11.99 -14.62 -4.30
N ASP A 158 -12.44 -15.69 -4.93
CA ASP A 158 -12.16 -17.06 -4.46
C ASP A 158 -10.66 -17.38 -4.42
N PHE A 159 -9.85 -16.67 -5.24
CA PHE A 159 -8.40 -16.92 -5.37
C PHE A 159 -7.53 -15.87 -4.69
N TYR A 160 -8.04 -14.64 -4.50
CA TYR A 160 -7.21 -13.49 -4.11
C TYR A 160 -7.83 -12.71 -2.95
N GLY A 161 -6.98 -12.36 -1.97
CA GLY A 161 -7.28 -11.30 -1.02
C GLY A 161 -7.46 -9.95 -1.73
N GLU A 162 -7.88 -8.93 -1.00
CA GLU A 162 -8.32 -7.65 -1.56
C GLU A 162 -7.29 -6.97 -2.46
N ASP A 163 -6.01 -7.00 -2.07
CA ASP A 163 -4.90 -6.37 -2.80
C ASP A 163 -4.75 -6.98 -4.20
N LEU A 164 -4.57 -8.30 -4.25
CA LEU A 164 -4.39 -9.01 -5.49
C LEU A 164 -5.69 -9.11 -6.30
N ALA A 165 -6.84 -9.10 -5.64
CA ALA A 165 -8.14 -9.01 -6.31
C ALA A 165 -8.29 -7.70 -7.07
N PHE A 166 -7.85 -6.57 -6.49
CA PHE A 166 -7.80 -5.30 -7.21
C PHE A 166 -6.81 -5.35 -8.38
N CYS A 167 -5.61 -5.84 -8.15
CA CYS A 167 -4.59 -5.99 -9.20
C CYS A 167 -5.09 -6.86 -10.37
N TRP A 168 -5.78 -7.96 -10.08
CA TRP A 168 -6.41 -8.80 -11.08
C TRP A 168 -7.47 -8.02 -11.89
N ARG A 169 -8.34 -7.23 -11.23
CA ARG A 169 -9.34 -6.39 -11.90
C ARG A 169 -8.70 -5.35 -12.81
N VAL A 170 -7.60 -4.71 -12.38
CA VAL A 170 -6.82 -3.77 -13.20
C VAL A 170 -6.31 -4.44 -14.47
N LYS A 171 -5.78 -5.67 -14.38
CA LYS A 171 -5.39 -6.47 -15.55
C LYS A 171 -6.57 -6.75 -16.48
N GLN A 172 -7.75 -7.11 -15.93
CA GLN A 172 -8.94 -7.43 -16.70
C GLN A 172 -9.53 -6.24 -17.47
N ILE A 173 -9.20 -5.02 -17.12
CA ILE A 173 -9.53 -3.80 -17.87
C ILE A 173 -8.40 -3.35 -18.81
N GLY A 174 -7.34 -4.15 -18.94
CA GLY A 174 -6.21 -3.86 -19.84
C GLY A 174 -5.28 -2.75 -19.33
N ARG A 175 -5.31 -2.44 -18.03
CA ARG A 175 -4.42 -1.45 -17.42
C ARG A 175 -3.18 -2.10 -16.82
N GLU A 176 -2.16 -1.29 -16.58
CA GLU A 176 -0.85 -1.73 -16.10
C GLU A 176 -0.61 -1.32 -14.67
N ILE A 177 0.17 -2.14 -13.96
CA ILE A 177 0.67 -1.89 -12.62
C ILE A 177 2.18 -1.78 -12.69
N TRP A 178 2.74 -0.77 -12.05
CA TRP A 178 4.17 -0.51 -12.04
C TRP A 178 4.72 -0.50 -10.63
N CYS A 179 5.96 -0.91 -10.47
CA CYS A 179 6.73 -0.79 -9.23
C CYS A 179 7.85 0.22 -9.42
N GLU A 180 7.94 1.17 -8.49
CA GLU A 180 9.09 2.07 -8.36
C GLU A 180 10.03 1.48 -7.30
N PRO A 181 11.12 0.81 -7.71
CA PRO A 181 11.97 0.04 -6.79
C PRO A 181 12.85 0.89 -5.90
N THR A 182 12.97 2.18 -6.18
CA THR A 182 13.73 3.12 -5.32
C THR A 182 12.89 3.62 -4.16
N VAL A 183 11.55 3.56 -4.24
CA VAL A 183 10.63 3.82 -3.15
C VAL A 183 10.53 2.58 -2.26
N ARG A 184 11.22 2.61 -1.12
CA ARG A 184 11.37 1.48 -0.20
C ARG A 184 10.85 1.81 1.20
N PRO A 185 9.53 1.84 1.41
CA PRO A 185 8.97 2.08 2.72
C PRO A 185 9.25 0.91 3.67
N GLY A 186 9.48 1.24 4.94
CA GLY A 186 9.65 0.25 6.00
C GLY A 186 8.30 -0.28 6.47
N HIS A 187 8.19 -1.59 6.71
CA HIS A 187 7.01 -2.23 7.28
C HIS A 187 7.28 -2.55 8.75
N ILE A 188 6.50 -1.99 9.66
CA ILE A 188 6.70 -2.15 11.10
C ILE A 188 6.31 -3.57 11.50
N ALA A 189 7.28 -4.31 12.05
CA ALA A 189 7.07 -5.65 12.56
C ALA A 189 7.12 -5.63 14.09
N HIS A 190 6.06 -6.10 14.74
CA HIS A 190 6.08 -6.39 16.17
C HIS A 190 6.60 -7.82 16.35
N ILE A 191 7.80 -7.94 16.88
CA ILE A 191 8.42 -9.23 17.19
C ILE A 191 8.31 -9.41 18.71
N PRO A 192 7.70 -10.50 19.23
CA PRO A 192 7.75 -10.79 20.64
C PRO A 192 9.21 -11.04 21.03
N VAL A 193 9.67 -10.29 22.02
CA VAL A 193 11.02 -10.48 22.60
C VAL A 193 10.85 -11.34 23.83
N TYR A 194 11.44 -12.53 23.78
CA TYR A 194 11.50 -13.42 24.93
C TYR A 194 12.79 -13.17 25.70
N ALA A 195 12.73 -13.25 27.01
CA ALA A 195 13.94 -13.26 27.83
C ALA A 195 14.76 -14.51 27.45
N GLY A 196 16.00 -14.31 27.05
CA GLY A 196 16.91 -15.41 26.72
C GLY A 196 17.22 -16.25 27.97
N GLU A 197 17.55 -17.52 27.77
CA GLU A 197 17.94 -18.44 28.84
C GLU A 197 19.11 -17.89 29.66
N ASP A 198 19.97 -17.06 29.08
CA ASP A 198 21.10 -16.40 29.73
C ASP A 198 20.70 -15.47 30.90
N LEU A 199 19.46 -14.92 30.87
CA LEU A 199 18.92 -14.12 31.99
C LEU A 199 18.49 -14.98 33.19
N PHE A 200 18.27 -16.26 32.97
CA PHE A 200 17.88 -17.25 33.96
C PHE A 200 19.03 -18.22 34.25
N GLY A 201 20.22 -17.89 33.76
CA GLY A 201 21.44 -18.70 33.95
C GLY A 201 21.80 -18.92 35.41
N GLY A 202 21.48 -20.08 35.91
CA GLY A 202 21.84 -20.52 37.26
C GLY A 202 20.88 -21.50 37.91
N MET A 203 19.75 -21.82 37.31
CA MET A 203 18.87 -22.87 37.83
C MET A 203 18.95 -24.09 36.89
N ASP A 204 19.54 -25.14 37.48
CA ASP A 204 19.60 -26.51 37.00
C ASP A 204 20.80 -26.91 36.09
N LYS A 205 22.00 -26.88 36.69
CA LYS A 205 22.92 -28.01 36.54
C LYS A 205 22.93 -28.74 37.91
N LYS A 206 21.98 -29.61 38.11
CA LYS A 206 22.12 -30.74 39.06
C LYS A 206 21.61 -32.00 38.37
#